data_633501fba8b94d7042cd3cfba99c99fb
#
_entry.id   633501fba8b94d7042cd3cfba99c99fb
#
_cell.length_a   1.000
_cell.length_b   1.000
_cell.length_c   1.000
_cell.angle_alpha   90.00
_cell.angle_beta   90.00
_cell.angle_gamma   90.00
#
_symmetry.space_group_name_H-M   'P 1'
#
loop_
_entity.id
_entity.type
_entity.pdbx_description
1 polymer ?
#
loop_
_entity_poly.entity_id
_entity_poly.type
_entity_poly.pdbx_seq_one_letter_code
_entity_poly.pdbx_strand_id
1 'polypeptide(L)'
;MNHLLVSYHTCPLEEPGVGLSGGMNVFLRGLVEGLAAGGIRTDVLTRGKGKGIETTHPFPGVRIFHVPCGWREPPTRETAHDALPRFIAEARDLLASTRTEYDAVSAHYWMSGVAARGILRGTPPRGASRLAMSRVAFMYHTVEARKVAPADAARRKLSVIRKREEERISGECGRVVFLSRHDFARTRRVLPAVTGKSSIAPPGLGDAFLHPPSGAEARRRAGIPAGAFLFLLAARPDPDKNIDAAFEAFRALREEEGGRVRLLVAGQKISQAALPEGVACAGAVPHAEMPSLFAAADAVLHPSTYESFGLVPLEAMAAGTPVIVPLGGYWGKRIRSVGGGVAYPPGAEYGLVDAMRALCRDKALRNRLGEEGKRAAAAFTREKCTASWARLLSRCARPGNPR
;
A
#
# COMPACT_ATOMS: atom_id res chain seq x y z
N MET A 1 24.71 -9.40 1.40
CA MET A 1 23.84 -9.28 2.59
C MET A 1 22.63 -10.17 2.38
N ASN A 2 22.30 -10.98 3.39
CA ASN A 2 21.12 -11.83 3.40
C ASN A 2 20.04 -11.17 4.26
N HIS A 3 18.91 -10.87 3.64
CA HIS A 3 17.79 -10.20 4.27
C HIS A 3 16.62 -11.16 4.47
N LEU A 4 16.03 -11.17 5.68
CA LEU A 4 14.80 -11.86 5.99
C LEU A 4 13.63 -10.87 6.01
N LEU A 5 12.65 -11.05 5.13
CA LEU A 5 11.44 -10.24 5.09
C LEU A 5 10.27 -11.05 5.62
N VAL A 6 9.60 -10.56 6.65
CA VAL A 6 8.39 -11.18 7.20
C VAL A 6 7.16 -10.44 6.67
N SER A 7 6.36 -11.14 5.86
CA SER A 7 5.09 -10.65 5.31
C SER A 7 3.98 -11.68 5.52
N TYR A 8 3.63 -11.91 6.79
CA TYR A 8 2.58 -12.85 7.17
C TYR A 8 1.23 -12.56 6.50
N HIS A 9 0.85 -11.29 6.47
CA HIS A 9 -0.49 -10.86 6.05
C HIS A 9 -0.81 -11.20 4.60
N THR A 10 0.17 -11.07 3.71
CA THR A 10 -0.01 -11.25 2.26
C THR A 10 1.32 -11.61 1.58
N CYS A 11 1.25 -12.43 0.54
CA CYS A 11 2.40 -12.72 -0.31
C CYS A 11 2.68 -11.54 -1.26
N PRO A 12 3.95 -11.11 -1.44
CA PRO A 12 4.28 -10.07 -2.42
C PRO A 12 3.84 -10.36 -3.87
N LEU A 13 3.63 -11.64 -4.19
CA LEU A 13 3.23 -12.06 -5.54
C LEU A 13 1.71 -12.11 -5.75
N GLU A 14 0.92 -11.97 -4.68
CA GLU A 14 -0.55 -11.94 -4.82
C GLU A 14 -0.98 -10.67 -5.55
N GLU A 15 -1.88 -10.82 -6.52
CA GLU A 15 -2.41 -9.67 -7.27
C GLU A 15 -3.22 -8.73 -6.37
N PRO A 16 -3.00 -7.41 -6.48
CA PRO A 16 -3.77 -6.43 -5.74
C PRO A 16 -5.27 -6.48 -6.11
N GLY A 17 -6.13 -6.26 -5.12
CA GLY A 17 -7.58 -6.30 -5.32
C GLY A 17 -8.22 -7.68 -5.11
N VAL A 18 -7.42 -8.74 -4.95
CA VAL A 18 -7.91 -10.08 -4.64
C VAL A 18 -7.76 -10.37 -3.14
N GLY A 19 -8.82 -10.81 -2.48
CA GLY A 19 -8.80 -11.16 -1.05
C GLY A 19 -8.32 -10.00 -0.16
N LEU A 20 -7.25 -10.24 0.61
CA LEU A 20 -6.64 -9.23 1.49
C LEU A 20 -5.53 -8.41 0.80
N SER A 21 -5.23 -8.68 -0.46
CA SER A 21 -4.12 -8.06 -1.22
C SER A 21 -4.43 -6.63 -1.67
N GLY A 22 -3.44 -5.76 -1.70
CA GLY A 22 -3.60 -4.35 -2.07
C GLY A 22 -2.27 -3.61 -2.20
N GLY A 23 -2.24 -2.32 -1.91
CA GLY A 23 -1.05 -1.48 -2.05
C GLY A 23 0.20 -2.00 -1.31
N MET A 24 0.03 -2.76 -0.22
CA MET A 24 1.16 -3.41 0.45
C MET A 24 1.85 -4.45 -0.46
N ASN A 25 1.09 -5.24 -1.23
CA ASN A 25 1.65 -6.22 -2.16
C ASN A 25 2.45 -5.56 -3.26
N VAL A 26 1.88 -4.49 -3.86
CA VAL A 26 2.57 -3.66 -4.86
C VAL A 26 3.89 -3.15 -4.32
N PHE A 27 3.87 -2.56 -3.14
CA PHE A 27 5.07 -2.06 -2.47
C PHE A 27 6.10 -3.18 -2.22
N LEU A 28 5.68 -4.31 -1.64
CA LEU A 28 6.59 -5.41 -1.30
C LEU A 28 7.18 -6.08 -2.55
N ARG A 29 6.39 -6.29 -3.60
CA ARG A 29 6.89 -6.83 -4.86
C ARG A 29 7.99 -5.95 -5.44
N GLY A 30 7.75 -4.63 -5.54
CA GLY A 30 8.75 -3.68 -6.00
C GLY A 30 9.99 -3.62 -5.11
N LEU A 31 9.81 -3.73 -3.79
CA LEU A 31 10.91 -3.74 -2.83
C LEU A 31 11.80 -4.97 -2.98
N VAL A 32 11.24 -6.18 -2.99
CA VAL A 32 12.05 -7.42 -3.08
C VAL A 32 12.76 -7.53 -4.42
N GLU A 33 12.10 -7.17 -5.52
CA GLU A 33 12.68 -7.10 -6.86
C GLU A 33 13.86 -6.11 -6.91
N GLY A 34 13.65 -4.90 -6.40
CA GLY A 34 14.68 -3.87 -6.38
C GLY A 34 15.87 -4.22 -5.47
N LEU A 35 15.63 -4.80 -4.29
CA LEU A 35 16.70 -5.24 -3.39
C LEU A 35 17.55 -6.34 -4.04
N ALA A 36 16.92 -7.28 -4.73
CA ALA A 36 17.60 -8.35 -5.46
C ALA A 36 18.45 -7.80 -6.61
N ALA A 37 17.91 -6.87 -7.41
CA ALA A 37 18.66 -6.17 -8.44
C ALA A 37 19.87 -5.40 -7.88
N GLY A 38 19.75 -4.91 -6.63
CA GLY A 38 20.84 -4.28 -5.87
C GLY A 38 21.79 -5.26 -5.16
N GLY A 39 21.72 -6.59 -5.46
CA GLY A 39 22.61 -7.62 -4.91
C GLY A 39 22.29 -8.04 -3.46
N ILE A 40 21.13 -7.70 -2.94
CA ILE A 40 20.67 -8.13 -1.61
C ILE A 40 19.79 -9.38 -1.77
N ARG A 41 20.28 -10.52 -1.29
CA ARG A 41 19.48 -11.76 -1.26
C ARG A 41 18.36 -11.60 -0.25
N THR A 42 17.13 -11.84 -0.67
CA THR A 42 15.95 -11.68 0.17
C THR A 42 15.14 -12.97 0.24
N ASP A 43 14.98 -13.47 1.45
CA ASP A 43 14.05 -14.54 1.75
C ASP A 43 12.80 -13.97 2.41
N VAL A 44 11.64 -14.30 1.86
CA VAL A 44 10.35 -13.84 2.35
C VAL A 44 9.64 -14.97 3.08
N LEU A 45 9.24 -14.74 4.32
CA LEU A 45 8.30 -15.60 5.03
C LEU A 45 6.89 -15.05 4.87
N THR A 46 6.03 -15.83 4.24
CA THR A 46 4.61 -15.50 4.09
C THR A 46 3.75 -16.72 4.44
N ARG A 47 2.48 -16.50 4.72
CA ARG A 47 1.55 -17.58 5.02
C ARG A 47 1.31 -18.46 3.79
N GLY A 48 1.31 -19.77 3.99
CA GLY A 48 0.98 -20.79 3.02
C GLY A 48 -0.44 -21.34 3.18
N LYS A 49 -1.00 -21.83 2.09
CA LYS A 49 -2.30 -22.51 2.05
C LYS A 49 -2.16 -24.03 2.20
N GLY A 50 -0.98 -24.56 1.90
CA GLY A 50 -0.68 -26.00 1.92
C GLY A 50 -0.42 -26.57 3.31
N LYS A 51 -0.20 -27.90 3.37
CA LYS A 51 0.17 -28.62 4.59
C LYS A 51 1.66 -28.55 4.88
N GLY A 52 2.49 -28.34 3.86
CA GLY A 52 3.95 -28.20 3.91
C GLY A 52 4.42 -26.82 3.47
N ILE A 53 5.71 -26.59 3.65
CA ILE A 53 6.36 -25.35 3.16
C ILE A 53 6.57 -25.46 1.65
N GLU A 54 5.99 -24.52 0.93
CA GLU A 54 6.20 -24.35 -0.51
C GLU A 54 7.18 -23.19 -0.73
N THR A 55 8.12 -23.36 -1.68
CA THR A 55 9.11 -22.32 -1.98
C THR A 55 8.96 -21.87 -3.43
N THR A 56 8.90 -20.56 -3.64
CA THR A 56 8.90 -19.97 -4.99
C THR A 56 10.12 -19.05 -5.18
N HIS A 57 10.58 -18.92 -6.42
CA HIS A 57 11.77 -18.16 -6.80
C HIS A 57 11.38 -17.14 -7.88
N PRO A 58 10.71 -16.02 -7.52
CA PRO A 58 10.17 -15.08 -8.51
C PRO A 58 11.21 -14.26 -9.24
N PHE A 59 12.34 -13.97 -8.58
CA PHE A 59 13.45 -13.17 -9.11
C PHE A 59 14.78 -13.78 -8.69
N PRO A 60 15.87 -13.58 -9.44
CA PRO A 60 17.21 -13.98 -9.00
C PRO A 60 17.53 -13.40 -7.62
N GLY A 61 17.97 -14.26 -6.69
CA GLY A 61 18.27 -13.84 -5.31
C GLY A 61 17.07 -13.66 -4.38
N VAL A 62 15.85 -13.99 -4.82
CA VAL A 62 14.63 -13.97 -3.97
C VAL A 62 14.06 -15.37 -3.82
N ARG A 63 13.80 -15.78 -2.58
CA ARG A 63 13.00 -16.97 -2.23
C ARG A 63 11.81 -16.54 -1.41
N ILE A 64 10.64 -17.10 -1.71
CA ILE A 64 9.43 -16.90 -0.92
C ILE A 64 9.02 -18.24 -0.33
N PHE A 65 9.02 -18.32 0.97
CA PHE A 65 8.57 -19.48 1.72
C PHE A 65 7.11 -19.28 2.15
N HIS A 66 6.24 -20.09 1.60
CA HIS A 66 4.84 -20.17 1.99
C HIS A 66 4.71 -21.12 3.17
N VAL A 67 4.71 -20.56 4.37
CA VAL A 67 4.72 -21.30 5.66
C VAL A 67 3.32 -21.73 6.04
N PRO A 68 3.09 -23.02 6.37
CA PRO A 68 1.77 -23.52 6.73
C PRO A 68 1.17 -22.81 7.95
N CYS A 69 -0.11 -22.47 7.86
CA CYS A 69 -0.87 -21.83 8.93
C CYS A 69 -1.98 -22.71 9.51
N GLY A 70 -2.21 -23.90 8.92
CA GLY A 70 -3.23 -24.84 9.38
C GLY A 70 -4.67 -24.46 9.03
N TRP A 71 -4.87 -23.51 8.14
CA TRP A 71 -6.21 -23.15 7.68
C TRP A 71 -6.75 -24.17 6.66
N ARG A 72 -8.03 -24.47 6.79
CA ARG A 72 -8.78 -25.23 5.78
C ARG A 72 -9.38 -24.30 4.72
N GLU A 73 -9.73 -23.06 5.12
CA GLU A 73 -10.32 -22.03 4.27
C GLU A 73 -9.50 -20.72 4.38
N PRO A 74 -9.54 -19.83 3.37
CA PRO A 74 -8.90 -18.53 3.47
C PRO A 74 -9.41 -17.76 4.69
N PRO A 75 -8.52 -17.21 5.51
CA PRO A 75 -8.94 -16.46 6.70
C PRO A 75 -9.59 -15.15 6.31
N THR A 76 -10.54 -14.71 7.13
CA THR A 76 -11.02 -13.33 7.09
C THR A 76 -10.00 -12.37 7.70
N ARG A 77 -10.27 -11.07 7.59
CA ARG A 77 -9.44 -10.05 8.25
C ARG A 77 -9.42 -10.24 9.78
N GLU A 78 -10.54 -10.68 10.32
CA GLU A 78 -10.77 -10.84 11.76
C GLU A 78 -10.07 -12.08 12.33
N THR A 79 -9.97 -13.16 11.58
CA THR A 79 -9.43 -14.47 12.03
C THR A 79 -7.99 -14.71 11.60
N ALA A 80 -7.43 -13.89 10.70
CA ALA A 80 -6.09 -14.12 10.17
C ALA A 80 -5.00 -14.18 11.25
N HIS A 81 -5.18 -13.51 12.39
CA HIS A 81 -4.19 -13.48 13.46
C HIS A 81 -4.20 -14.77 14.32
N ASP A 82 -5.25 -15.58 14.30
CA ASP A 82 -5.39 -16.80 15.12
C ASP A 82 -4.35 -17.86 14.76
N ALA A 83 -3.88 -17.88 13.52
CA ALA A 83 -2.88 -18.83 13.06
C ALA A 83 -1.43 -18.37 13.24
N LEU A 84 -1.18 -17.19 13.81
CA LEU A 84 0.16 -16.71 14.10
C LEU A 84 1.01 -17.67 14.95
N PRO A 85 0.50 -18.30 16.02
CA PRO A 85 1.31 -19.24 16.82
C PRO A 85 1.87 -20.40 15.98
N ARG A 86 1.05 -20.99 15.10
CA ARG A 86 1.51 -22.06 14.20
C ARG A 86 2.50 -21.55 13.17
N PHE A 87 2.22 -20.44 12.52
CA PHE A 87 3.15 -19.82 11.59
C PHE A 87 4.52 -19.56 12.23
N ILE A 88 4.55 -19.06 13.46
CA ILE A 88 5.78 -18.80 14.21
C ILE A 88 6.57 -20.08 14.46
N ALA A 89 5.90 -21.16 14.89
CA ALA A 89 6.53 -22.46 15.14
C ALA A 89 7.16 -23.02 13.85
N GLU A 90 6.38 -23.14 12.79
CA GLU A 90 6.83 -23.64 11.48
C GLU A 90 7.96 -22.78 10.89
N ALA A 91 7.87 -21.44 11.04
CA ALA A 91 8.92 -20.53 10.59
C ALA A 91 10.21 -20.71 11.39
N ARG A 92 10.14 -20.96 12.70
CA ARG A 92 11.32 -21.25 13.54
C ARG A 92 12.00 -22.55 13.11
N ASP A 93 11.23 -23.61 12.83
CA ASP A 93 11.75 -24.90 12.39
C ASP A 93 12.43 -24.77 11.00
N LEU A 94 11.81 -24.04 10.08
CA LEU A 94 12.41 -23.70 8.79
C LEU A 94 13.75 -22.98 8.96
N LEU A 95 13.77 -21.94 9.80
CA LEU A 95 14.99 -21.15 10.03
C LEU A 95 16.08 -21.92 10.80
N ALA A 96 15.70 -22.90 11.62
CA ALA A 96 16.63 -23.80 12.27
C ALA A 96 17.32 -24.76 11.28
N SER A 97 16.58 -25.22 10.26
CA SER A 97 17.08 -26.13 9.23
C SER A 97 17.84 -25.43 8.09
N THR A 98 17.66 -24.12 7.90
CA THR A 98 18.33 -23.39 6.83
C THR A 98 19.83 -23.23 7.07
N ARG A 99 20.61 -23.29 5.97
CA ARG A 99 22.04 -22.94 5.99
C ARG A 99 22.29 -21.43 5.83
N THR A 100 21.25 -20.66 5.51
CA THR A 100 21.37 -19.21 5.33
C THR A 100 21.38 -18.53 6.70
N GLU A 101 22.40 -17.74 6.98
CA GLU A 101 22.42 -16.81 8.10
C GLU A 101 22.01 -15.42 7.61
N TYR A 102 21.04 -14.82 8.29
CA TYR A 102 20.52 -13.50 7.92
C TYR A 102 21.22 -12.38 8.67
N ASP A 103 21.53 -11.31 7.95
CA ASP A 103 22.19 -10.12 8.47
C ASP A 103 21.19 -9.07 8.95
N ALA A 104 20.03 -8.98 8.31
CA ALA A 104 18.99 -8.01 8.60
C ALA A 104 17.60 -8.62 8.47
N VAL A 105 16.63 -8.05 9.19
CA VAL A 105 15.23 -8.46 9.14
C VAL A 105 14.34 -7.25 8.97
N SER A 106 13.32 -7.37 8.10
CA SER A 106 12.20 -6.43 8.06
C SER A 106 10.87 -7.14 8.28
N ALA A 107 9.92 -6.43 8.87
CA ALA A 107 8.57 -6.94 9.10
C ALA A 107 7.54 -5.90 8.64
N HIS A 108 6.58 -6.35 7.86
CA HIS A 108 5.61 -5.48 7.20
C HIS A 108 4.20 -5.80 7.65
N TYR A 109 3.52 -4.82 8.23
CA TYR A 109 2.22 -4.91 8.88
C TYR A 109 2.30 -5.53 10.29
N TRP A 110 1.31 -5.21 11.15
CA TRP A 110 1.34 -5.58 12.56
C TRP A 110 1.47 -7.08 12.83
N MET A 111 0.76 -7.94 12.09
CA MET A 111 0.86 -9.40 12.26
C MET A 111 2.25 -9.93 11.93
N SER A 112 2.92 -9.34 10.95
CA SER A 112 4.31 -9.67 10.62
C SER A 112 5.28 -9.22 11.72
N GLY A 113 4.99 -8.10 12.38
CA GLY A 113 5.73 -7.65 13.55
C GLY A 113 5.57 -8.62 14.73
N VAL A 114 4.35 -9.11 14.99
CA VAL A 114 4.08 -10.17 15.98
C VAL A 114 4.83 -11.45 15.62
N ALA A 115 4.79 -11.87 14.34
CA ALA A 115 5.50 -13.04 13.88
C ALA A 115 7.02 -12.91 14.06
N ALA A 116 7.62 -11.81 13.63
CA ALA A 116 9.06 -11.55 13.81
C ALA A 116 9.46 -11.59 15.30
N ARG A 117 8.65 -10.97 16.16
CA ARG A 117 8.86 -11.02 17.62
C ARG A 117 8.81 -12.45 18.17
N GLY A 118 7.83 -13.26 17.75
CA GLY A 118 7.72 -14.65 18.18
C GLY A 118 8.87 -15.53 17.66
N ILE A 119 9.32 -15.31 16.42
CA ILE A 119 10.45 -16.01 15.82
C ILE A 119 11.76 -15.69 16.56
N LEU A 120 11.97 -14.44 16.96
CA LEU A 120 13.21 -13.96 17.56
C LEU A 120 13.21 -14.02 19.10
N ARG A 121 12.09 -14.40 19.74
CA ARG A 121 11.99 -14.51 21.20
C ARG A 121 12.76 -15.72 21.74
N GLY A 122 13.46 -15.53 22.86
CA GLY A 122 14.30 -16.57 23.47
C GLY A 122 15.56 -16.81 22.67
N THR A 123 15.96 -18.08 22.49
CA THR A 123 17.08 -18.46 21.62
C THR A 123 16.61 -18.42 20.16
N PRO A 124 17.12 -17.50 19.32
CA PRO A 124 16.76 -17.47 17.91
C PRO A 124 17.21 -18.75 17.19
N PRO A 125 16.46 -19.22 16.17
CA PRO A 125 16.87 -20.34 15.35
C PRO A 125 18.18 -20.04 14.61
N ARG A 126 18.91 -21.09 14.19
CA ARG A 126 20.25 -20.97 13.57
C ARG A 126 20.33 -19.89 12.48
N GLY A 127 19.42 -19.90 11.51
CA GLY A 127 19.40 -18.92 10.43
C GLY A 127 19.16 -17.47 10.90
N ALA A 128 18.56 -17.28 12.07
CA ALA A 128 18.27 -15.99 12.67
C ALA A 128 19.18 -15.69 13.90
N SER A 129 20.26 -16.45 14.11
CA SER A 129 21.11 -16.37 15.31
C SER A 129 21.71 -14.97 15.57
N ARG A 130 21.91 -14.19 14.50
CA ARG A 130 22.42 -12.81 14.54
C ARG A 130 21.32 -11.76 14.68
N LEU A 131 20.04 -12.17 14.64
CA LEU A 131 18.91 -11.26 14.66
C LEU A 131 18.35 -11.10 16.08
N ALA A 132 17.90 -9.89 16.36
CA ALA A 132 17.14 -9.55 17.57
C ALA A 132 16.09 -8.51 17.20
N MET A 133 15.06 -8.30 18.04
CA MET A 133 14.05 -7.27 17.79
C MET A 133 14.65 -5.88 17.62
N SER A 134 15.74 -5.56 18.31
CA SER A 134 16.50 -4.31 18.13
C SER A 134 17.13 -4.13 16.74
N ARG A 135 17.15 -5.16 15.91
CA ARG A 135 17.62 -5.14 14.51
C ARG A 135 16.47 -5.20 13.50
N VAL A 136 15.21 -5.31 13.95
CA VAL A 136 14.04 -5.33 13.07
C VAL A 136 13.76 -3.94 12.54
N ALA A 137 13.66 -3.81 11.20
CA ALA A 137 13.07 -2.69 10.52
C ALA A 137 11.56 -2.96 10.34
N PHE A 138 10.72 -2.26 11.08
CA PHE A 138 9.28 -2.48 11.05
C PHE A 138 8.53 -1.40 10.28
N MET A 139 7.61 -1.79 9.40
CA MET A 139 6.72 -0.88 8.67
C MET A 139 5.25 -1.25 8.90
N TYR A 140 4.46 -0.30 9.38
CA TYR A 140 3.04 -0.52 9.68
C TYR A 140 2.17 -0.73 8.44
N HIS A 141 2.44 -0.07 7.33
CA HIS A 141 1.57 0.18 6.18
C HIS A 141 0.30 0.95 6.53
N THR A 142 -0.37 0.63 7.63
CA THR A 142 -1.47 1.40 8.25
C THR A 142 -1.39 1.26 9.77
N VAL A 143 -1.77 2.30 10.51
CA VAL A 143 -1.77 2.34 11.97
C VAL A 143 -3.21 2.35 12.47
N GLU A 144 -3.56 1.39 13.33
CA GLU A 144 -4.94 1.21 13.75
C GLU A 144 -5.49 2.40 14.56
N ALA A 145 -4.65 2.98 15.42
CA ALA A 145 -5.05 4.13 16.23
C ALA A 145 -5.40 5.40 15.42
N ARG A 146 -5.12 5.40 14.11
CA ARG A 146 -5.43 6.52 13.19
C ARG A 146 -6.68 6.27 12.34
N LYS A 147 -7.28 5.09 12.42
CA LYS A 147 -8.49 4.72 11.68
C LYS A 147 -9.75 5.15 12.43
N VAL A 148 -10.84 5.26 11.69
CA VAL A 148 -12.17 5.41 12.28
C VAL A 148 -12.48 4.14 13.09
N ALA A 149 -13.08 4.32 14.26
CA ALA A 149 -13.44 3.19 15.12
C ALA A 149 -14.45 2.27 14.42
N PRO A 150 -14.23 0.94 14.44
CA PRO A 150 -15.14 0.01 13.79
C PRO A 150 -16.52 -0.02 14.45
N ALA A 151 -17.58 -0.13 13.65
CA ALA A 151 -18.95 -0.22 14.13
C ALA A 151 -19.28 -1.59 14.73
N ASP A 152 -18.74 -2.67 14.18
CA ASP A 152 -19.03 -4.03 14.64
C ASP A 152 -18.12 -4.51 15.79
N ALA A 153 -18.65 -5.44 16.61
CA ALA A 153 -17.98 -5.91 17.83
C ALA A 153 -16.70 -6.72 17.54
N ALA A 154 -16.69 -7.54 16.49
CA ALA A 154 -15.55 -8.38 16.14
C ALA A 154 -14.36 -7.52 15.70
N ARG A 155 -14.60 -6.52 14.86
CA ARG A 155 -13.59 -5.55 14.44
C ARG A 155 -13.14 -4.66 15.59
N ARG A 156 -14.02 -4.30 16.53
CA ARG A 156 -13.60 -3.57 17.74
C ARG A 156 -12.63 -4.40 18.57
N LYS A 157 -12.91 -5.70 18.78
CA LYS A 157 -12.01 -6.61 19.51
C LYS A 157 -10.64 -6.71 18.81
N LEU A 158 -10.64 -6.92 17.49
CA LEU A 158 -9.41 -6.95 16.71
C LEU A 158 -8.64 -5.61 16.79
N SER A 159 -9.33 -4.48 16.75
CA SER A 159 -8.72 -3.14 16.85
C SER A 159 -7.97 -2.96 18.17
N VAL A 160 -8.53 -3.44 19.30
CA VAL A 160 -7.86 -3.41 20.62
C VAL A 160 -6.60 -4.26 20.61
N ILE A 161 -6.68 -5.50 20.12
CA ILE A 161 -5.52 -6.40 20.00
C ILE A 161 -4.44 -5.74 19.16
N ARG A 162 -4.80 -5.23 18.00
CA ARG A 162 -3.88 -4.62 17.04
C ARG A 162 -3.19 -3.38 17.61
N LYS A 163 -3.91 -2.46 18.27
CA LYS A 163 -3.31 -1.28 18.91
C LYS A 163 -2.25 -1.67 19.93
N ARG A 164 -2.56 -2.66 20.79
CA ARG A 164 -1.63 -3.17 21.78
C ARG A 164 -0.37 -3.78 21.16
N GLU A 165 -0.52 -4.59 20.11
CA GLU A 165 0.62 -5.19 19.44
C GLU A 165 1.44 -4.16 18.63
N GLU A 166 0.80 -3.18 17.98
CA GLU A 166 1.49 -2.08 17.31
C GLU A 166 2.35 -1.27 18.30
N GLU A 167 1.87 -1.03 19.52
CA GLU A 167 2.62 -0.36 20.59
C GLU A 167 3.83 -1.20 21.05
N ARG A 168 3.61 -2.49 21.31
CA ARG A 168 4.69 -3.41 21.71
C ARG A 168 5.79 -3.51 20.67
N ILE A 169 5.41 -3.74 19.41
CA ILE A 169 6.37 -3.84 18.32
C ILE A 169 7.16 -2.55 18.20
N SER A 170 6.50 -1.40 18.34
CA SER A 170 7.17 -0.09 18.32
C SER A 170 8.16 0.08 19.45
N GLY A 171 7.84 -0.46 20.63
CA GLY A 171 8.75 -0.44 21.79
C GLY A 171 10.03 -1.27 21.56
N GLU A 172 9.88 -2.45 20.97
CA GLU A 172 10.92 -3.47 20.88
C GLU A 172 11.77 -3.40 19.59
N CYS A 173 11.19 -2.97 18.45
CA CYS A 173 11.92 -2.94 17.17
C CYS A 173 13.01 -1.86 17.15
N GLY A 174 14.07 -2.13 16.36
CA GLY A 174 15.19 -1.20 16.24
C GLY A 174 14.87 0.03 15.40
N ARG A 175 14.03 -0.12 14.38
CA ARG A 175 13.63 0.96 13.48
C ARG A 175 12.16 0.83 13.09
N VAL A 176 11.46 1.96 13.08
CA VAL A 176 10.11 2.06 12.49
C VAL A 176 10.23 2.84 11.19
N VAL A 177 9.76 2.24 10.11
CA VAL A 177 9.87 2.81 8.76
C VAL A 177 8.53 3.41 8.34
N PHE A 178 8.56 4.65 7.88
CA PHE A 178 7.40 5.39 7.39
C PHE A 178 7.57 5.74 5.92
N LEU A 179 6.48 5.79 5.19
CA LEU A 179 6.48 6.16 3.78
C LEU A 179 6.63 7.67 3.56
N SER A 180 6.36 8.49 4.59
CA SER A 180 6.50 9.94 4.53
C SER A 180 6.73 10.57 5.90
N ARG A 181 7.29 11.80 5.92
CA ARG A 181 7.36 12.63 7.13
C ARG A 181 5.98 12.96 7.69
N HIS A 182 4.97 13.11 6.82
CA HIS A 182 3.59 13.33 7.23
C HIS A 182 3.02 12.13 8.00
N ASP A 183 3.25 10.92 7.50
CA ASP A 183 2.81 9.68 8.15
C ASP A 183 3.48 9.52 9.53
N PHE A 184 4.79 9.74 9.62
CA PHE A 184 5.52 9.77 10.90
C PHE A 184 4.93 10.82 11.87
N ALA A 185 4.76 12.07 11.42
CA ALA A 185 4.28 13.16 12.28
C ALA A 185 2.87 12.89 12.85
N ARG A 186 2.01 12.23 12.07
CA ARG A 186 0.68 11.82 12.52
C ARG A 186 0.74 10.62 13.45
N THR A 187 1.59 9.64 13.15
CA THR A 187 1.70 8.40 13.94
C THR A 187 2.32 8.65 15.31
N ARG A 188 3.36 9.48 15.42
CA ARG A 188 4.02 9.77 16.71
C ARG A 188 3.09 10.39 17.75
N ARG A 189 1.95 11.00 17.33
CA ARG A 189 0.95 11.57 18.24
C ARG A 189 0.13 10.50 18.97
N VAL A 190 -0.04 9.34 18.32
CA VAL A 190 -0.83 8.22 18.87
C VAL A 190 0.05 7.04 19.31
N LEU A 191 1.30 7.00 18.86
CA LEU A 191 2.31 5.99 19.20
C LEU A 191 3.67 6.69 19.47
N PRO A 192 3.87 7.30 20.65
CA PRO A 192 5.11 8.03 20.99
C PRO A 192 6.38 7.19 20.90
N ALA A 193 6.29 5.86 21.11
CA ALA A 193 7.41 4.91 21.05
C ALA A 193 8.15 4.88 19.71
N VAL A 194 7.58 5.44 18.62
CA VAL A 194 8.25 5.54 17.32
C VAL A 194 9.27 6.69 17.25
N THR A 195 9.25 7.61 18.24
CA THR A 195 10.18 8.75 18.30
C THR A 195 11.61 8.27 18.57
N GLY A 196 12.59 8.86 17.91
CA GLY A 196 14.01 8.52 18.06
C GLY A 196 14.49 7.34 17.20
N LYS A 197 13.58 6.46 16.73
CA LYS A 197 13.95 5.29 15.92
C LYS A 197 13.20 5.22 14.57
N SER A 198 12.68 6.34 14.12
CA SER A 198 11.98 6.43 12.83
C SER A 198 12.94 6.60 11.66
N SER A 199 12.55 6.04 10.52
CA SER A 199 13.21 6.25 9.22
C SER A 199 12.15 6.51 8.16
N ILE A 200 12.48 7.31 7.16
CA ILE A 200 11.59 7.59 6.04
C ILE A 200 12.12 6.87 4.81
N ALA A 201 11.29 6.00 4.24
CA ALA A 201 11.56 5.30 2.98
C ALA A 201 10.30 5.37 2.10
N PRO A 202 10.21 6.38 1.22
CA PRO A 202 9.07 6.53 0.32
C PRO A 202 8.95 5.33 -0.63
N PRO A 203 7.74 5.03 -1.13
CA PRO A 203 7.56 3.97 -2.11
C PRO A 203 8.20 4.36 -3.44
N GLY A 204 8.47 3.36 -4.27
CA GLY A 204 8.94 3.54 -5.65
C GLY A 204 7.92 3.02 -6.64
N LEU A 205 7.78 3.74 -7.74
CA LEU A 205 6.99 3.32 -8.90
C LEU A 205 7.78 2.37 -9.79
N GLY A 206 7.08 1.42 -10.40
CA GLY A 206 7.62 0.64 -11.51
C GLY A 206 7.64 1.45 -12.81
N ASP A 207 8.52 1.07 -13.74
CA ASP A 207 8.74 1.78 -15.01
C ASP A 207 7.46 1.95 -15.85
N ALA A 208 6.56 0.98 -15.81
CA ALA A 208 5.29 1.03 -16.52
C ALA A 208 4.40 2.23 -16.11
N PHE A 209 4.53 2.72 -14.87
CA PHE A 209 3.83 3.92 -14.42
C PHE A 209 4.53 5.21 -14.84
N LEU A 210 5.86 5.19 -14.95
CA LEU A 210 6.66 6.34 -15.39
C LEU A 210 6.60 6.52 -16.92
N HIS A 211 6.29 5.44 -17.64
CA HIS A 211 6.20 5.38 -19.10
C HIS A 211 4.87 4.73 -19.54
N PRO A 212 3.70 5.29 -19.17
CA PRO A 212 2.41 4.75 -19.55
C PRO A 212 2.16 4.92 -21.05
N PRO A 213 1.21 4.16 -21.64
CA PRO A 213 0.75 4.42 -23.01
C PRO A 213 0.15 5.83 -23.11
N SER A 214 0.04 6.35 -24.34
CA SER A 214 -0.63 7.63 -24.52
C SER A 214 -2.11 7.54 -24.12
N GLY A 215 -2.67 8.62 -23.55
CA GLY A 215 -4.08 8.67 -23.16
C GLY A 215 -5.03 8.34 -24.31
N ALA A 216 -4.73 8.79 -25.54
CA ALA A 216 -5.54 8.48 -26.72
C ALA A 216 -5.55 6.97 -27.03
N GLU A 217 -4.41 6.30 -26.95
CA GLU A 217 -4.31 4.86 -27.15
C GLU A 217 -5.03 4.08 -26.05
N ALA A 218 -4.81 4.46 -24.78
CA ALA A 218 -5.45 3.86 -23.65
C ALA A 218 -6.98 3.96 -23.71
N ARG A 219 -7.51 5.12 -24.10
CA ARG A 219 -8.96 5.33 -24.29
C ARG A 219 -9.53 4.45 -25.41
N ARG A 220 -8.83 4.36 -26.56
CA ARG A 220 -9.27 3.46 -27.65
C ARG A 220 -9.33 2.01 -27.18
N ARG A 221 -8.29 1.52 -26.48
CA ARG A 221 -8.25 0.15 -25.95
C ARG A 221 -9.38 -0.12 -24.95
N ALA A 222 -9.70 0.86 -24.12
CA ALA A 222 -10.77 0.77 -23.12
C ALA A 222 -12.18 1.02 -23.68
N GLY A 223 -12.35 1.31 -24.98
CA GLY A 223 -13.64 1.60 -25.61
C GLY A 223 -14.32 2.85 -25.04
N ILE A 224 -13.55 3.84 -24.60
CA ILE A 224 -14.08 5.09 -24.01
C ILE A 224 -14.51 6.00 -25.16
N PRO A 225 -15.78 6.42 -25.24
CA PRO A 225 -16.29 7.26 -26.33
C PRO A 225 -15.52 8.58 -26.44
N ALA A 226 -15.35 9.05 -27.67
CA ALA A 226 -14.84 10.39 -27.93
C ALA A 226 -15.74 11.43 -27.27
N GLY A 227 -15.16 12.42 -26.59
CA GLY A 227 -15.90 13.47 -25.89
C GLY A 227 -16.43 13.08 -24.49
N ALA A 228 -16.41 11.81 -24.09
CA ALA A 228 -16.75 11.43 -22.74
C ALA A 228 -15.66 11.89 -21.76
N PHE A 229 -16.05 12.45 -20.63
CA PHE A 229 -15.16 12.73 -19.50
C PHE A 229 -15.16 11.54 -18.53
N LEU A 230 -13.99 10.95 -18.31
CA LEU A 230 -13.85 9.77 -17.47
C LEU A 230 -13.18 10.12 -16.14
N PHE A 231 -13.92 9.96 -15.04
CA PHE A 231 -13.36 9.82 -13.71
C PHE A 231 -12.98 8.36 -13.45
N LEU A 232 -11.86 8.14 -12.78
CA LEU A 232 -11.45 6.82 -12.28
C LEU A 232 -11.38 6.83 -10.75
N LEU A 233 -11.99 5.83 -10.12
CA LEU A 233 -11.87 5.55 -8.69
C LEU A 233 -11.21 4.19 -8.52
N ALA A 234 -9.92 4.16 -8.18
CA ALA A 234 -9.18 2.93 -7.94
C ALA A 234 -9.13 2.63 -6.44
N ALA A 235 -10.06 1.79 -5.96
CA ALA A 235 -10.18 1.48 -4.54
C ALA A 235 -10.87 0.13 -4.31
N ARG A 236 -10.51 -0.54 -3.21
CA ARG A 236 -11.32 -1.63 -2.65
C ARG A 236 -12.43 -1.04 -1.79
N PRO A 237 -13.59 -1.68 -1.64
CA PRO A 237 -14.62 -1.27 -0.71
C PRO A 237 -14.11 -1.46 0.73
N ASP A 238 -13.61 -0.38 1.29
CA ASP A 238 -13.16 -0.25 2.67
C ASP A 238 -13.70 1.10 3.17
N PRO A 239 -14.23 1.23 4.38
CA PRO A 239 -14.77 2.48 4.90
C PRO A 239 -13.81 3.66 4.79
N ASP A 240 -12.50 3.41 4.98
CA ASP A 240 -11.48 4.44 4.84
C ASP A 240 -11.35 5.00 3.40
N LYS A 241 -11.91 4.31 2.38
CA LYS A 241 -11.86 4.74 0.97
C LYS A 241 -12.97 5.69 0.58
N ASN A 242 -14.01 5.79 1.41
CA ASN A 242 -15.08 6.76 1.26
C ASN A 242 -15.72 6.78 -0.15
N ILE A 243 -16.02 5.57 -0.67
CA ILE A 243 -16.56 5.39 -2.04
C ILE A 243 -17.93 6.05 -2.19
N ASP A 244 -18.74 6.03 -1.12
CA ASP A 244 -20.09 6.61 -1.12
C ASP A 244 -20.05 8.10 -1.40
N ALA A 245 -19.11 8.84 -0.80
CA ALA A 245 -18.93 10.26 -1.07
C ALA A 245 -18.52 10.53 -2.55
N ALA A 246 -17.76 9.63 -3.17
CA ALA A 246 -17.46 9.74 -4.59
C ALA A 246 -18.72 9.53 -5.46
N PHE A 247 -19.60 8.59 -5.08
CA PHE A 247 -20.85 8.33 -5.80
C PHE A 247 -21.84 9.49 -5.64
N GLU A 248 -21.95 10.07 -4.45
CA GLU A 248 -22.79 11.23 -4.19
C GLU A 248 -22.32 12.45 -5.02
N ALA A 249 -21.01 12.73 -4.97
CA ALA A 249 -20.42 13.83 -5.72
C ALA A 249 -20.56 13.62 -7.24
N PHE A 250 -20.39 12.37 -7.71
CA PHE A 250 -20.57 12.04 -9.13
C PHE A 250 -22.01 12.22 -9.59
N ARG A 251 -22.99 11.80 -8.78
CA ARG A 251 -24.42 12.02 -9.07
C ARG A 251 -24.72 13.50 -9.28
N ALA A 252 -24.32 14.35 -8.31
CA ALA A 252 -24.53 15.79 -8.38
C ALA A 252 -23.90 16.42 -9.63
N LEU A 253 -22.65 16.05 -9.96
CA LEU A 253 -22.01 16.54 -11.17
C LEU A 253 -22.68 16.04 -12.46
N ARG A 254 -23.20 14.81 -12.47
CA ARG A 254 -23.88 14.24 -13.65
C ARG A 254 -25.20 14.93 -13.92
N GLU A 255 -25.93 15.40 -12.91
CA GLU A 255 -27.12 16.23 -13.08
C GLU A 255 -26.81 17.52 -13.83
N GLU A 256 -25.63 18.14 -13.56
CA GLU A 256 -25.19 19.35 -14.25
C GLU A 256 -24.62 19.11 -15.66
N GLU A 257 -23.83 18.06 -15.84
CA GLU A 257 -22.99 17.80 -17.04
C GLU A 257 -23.60 16.76 -17.98
N GLY A 258 -24.68 16.11 -17.58
CA GLY A 258 -25.39 15.10 -18.37
C GLY A 258 -24.57 13.83 -18.62
N GLY A 259 -24.97 13.07 -19.62
CA GLY A 259 -24.39 11.77 -19.98
C GLY A 259 -22.93 11.79 -20.45
N ARG A 260 -22.33 12.97 -20.62
CA ARG A 260 -20.92 13.08 -21.03
C ARG A 260 -19.92 12.69 -19.94
N VAL A 261 -20.32 12.77 -18.65
CA VAL A 261 -19.47 12.34 -17.54
C VAL A 261 -19.71 10.87 -17.21
N ARG A 262 -18.63 10.16 -16.95
CA ARG A 262 -18.60 8.74 -16.59
C ARG A 262 -17.68 8.52 -15.42
N LEU A 263 -17.98 7.52 -14.59
CA LEU A 263 -17.12 7.08 -13.50
C LEU A 263 -16.83 5.60 -13.67
N LEU A 264 -15.55 5.24 -13.70
CA LEU A 264 -15.10 3.85 -13.67
C LEU A 264 -14.53 3.53 -12.28
N VAL A 265 -15.05 2.46 -11.68
CA VAL A 265 -14.53 1.94 -10.42
C VAL A 265 -13.65 0.72 -10.70
N ALA A 266 -12.39 0.77 -10.31
CA ALA A 266 -11.44 -0.34 -10.39
C ALA A 266 -11.07 -0.82 -8.98
N GLY A 267 -11.10 -2.14 -8.75
CA GLY A 267 -10.82 -2.75 -7.47
C GLY A 267 -11.63 -4.01 -7.23
N GLN A 268 -12.51 -4.03 -6.25
CA GLN A 268 -13.40 -5.16 -6.01
C GLN A 268 -14.67 -5.04 -6.87
N LYS A 269 -15.21 -6.18 -7.30
CA LYS A 269 -16.46 -6.24 -8.05
C LYS A 269 -17.63 -5.71 -7.20
N ILE A 270 -18.32 -4.71 -7.73
CA ILE A 270 -19.57 -4.18 -7.17
C ILE A 270 -20.70 -4.61 -8.12
N SER A 271 -21.83 -5.04 -7.56
CA SER A 271 -23.00 -5.40 -8.38
C SER A 271 -23.45 -4.19 -9.23
N GLN A 272 -23.66 -4.39 -10.52
CA GLN A 272 -24.11 -3.31 -11.41
C GLN A 272 -25.44 -2.70 -10.95
N ALA A 273 -26.32 -3.50 -10.34
CA ALA A 273 -27.59 -3.02 -9.80
C ALA A 273 -27.44 -2.04 -8.60
N ALA A 274 -26.27 -2.05 -7.94
CA ALA A 274 -25.97 -1.15 -6.83
C ALA A 274 -25.21 0.10 -7.26
N LEU A 275 -24.88 0.25 -8.56
CA LEU A 275 -24.13 1.39 -9.07
C LEU A 275 -25.06 2.51 -9.54
N PRO A 276 -24.71 3.78 -9.29
CA PRO A 276 -25.42 4.91 -9.87
C PRO A 276 -25.38 4.89 -11.42
N GLU A 277 -26.30 5.57 -12.06
CA GLU A 277 -26.27 5.76 -13.50
C GLU A 277 -24.97 6.46 -13.94
N GLY A 278 -24.35 5.96 -15.02
CA GLY A 278 -23.07 6.48 -15.53
C GLY A 278 -21.84 5.95 -14.79
N VAL A 279 -22.02 5.10 -13.78
CA VAL A 279 -20.94 4.40 -13.10
C VAL A 279 -20.80 2.98 -13.65
N ALA A 280 -19.59 2.58 -13.97
CA ALA A 280 -19.23 1.22 -14.35
C ALA A 280 -18.18 0.64 -13.37
N CYS A 281 -18.18 -0.69 -13.19
CA CYS A 281 -17.21 -1.37 -12.37
C CYS A 281 -16.36 -2.32 -13.21
N ALA A 282 -15.04 -2.11 -13.22
CA ALA A 282 -14.08 -2.99 -13.89
C ALA A 282 -13.73 -4.25 -13.04
N GLY A 283 -14.14 -4.28 -11.77
CA GLY A 283 -13.69 -5.33 -10.85
C GLY A 283 -12.20 -5.21 -10.51
N ALA A 284 -11.59 -6.33 -10.15
CA ALA A 284 -10.15 -6.39 -9.92
C ALA A 284 -9.41 -6.25 -11.27
N VAL A 285 -8.61 -5.20 -11.38
CA VAL A 285 -7.77 -4.93 -12.56
C VAL A 285 -6.34 -5.36 -12.22
N PRO A 286 -5.67 -6.17 -13.07
CA PRO A 286 -4.28 -6.50 -12.88
C PRO A 286 -3.41 -5.25 -12.75
N HIS A 287 -2.46 -5.25 -11.82
CA HIS A 287 -1.63 -4.07 -11.56
C HIS A 287 -0.83 -3.61 -12.80
N ALA A 288 -0.46 -4.54 -13.67
CA ALA A 288 0.21 -4.25 -14.93
C ALA A 288 -0.65 -3.46 -15.94
N GLU A 289 -1.98 -3.50 -15.80
CA GLU A 289 -2.93 -2.77 -16.65
C GLU A 289 -3.28 -1.38 -16.08
N MET A 290 -3.01 -1.15 -14.79
CA MET A 290 -3.33 0.11 -14.14
C MET A 290 -2.68 1.35 -14.79
N PRO A 291 -1.44 1.32 -15.31
CA PRO A 291 -0.86 2.47 -16.01
C PRO A 291 -1.70 2.91 -17.22
N SER A 292 -2.23 1.94 -17.99
CA SER A 292 -3.13 2.22 -19.12
C SER A 292 -4.46 2.82 -18.64
N LEU A 293 -5.00 2.28 -17.54
CA LEU A 293 -6.27 2.74 -17.00
C LEU A 293 -6.16 4.17 -16.45
N PHE A 294 -5.07 4.50 -15.75
CA PHE A 294 -4.81 5.88 -15.33
C PHE A 294 -4.65 6.82 -16.53
N ALA A 295 -3.88 6.43 -17.53
CA ALA A 295 -3.69 7.25 -18.74
C ALA A 295 -4.99 7.48 -19.53
N ALA A 296 -5.95 6.56 -19.46
CA ALA A 296 -7.26 6.68 -20.12
C ALA A 296 -8.20 7.66 -19.40
N ALA A 297 -8.02 7.90 -18.12
CA ALA A 297 -8.87 8.75 -17.30
C ALA A 297 -8.53 10.24 -17.46
N ASP A 298 -9.55 11.10 -17.33
CA ASP A 298 -9.38 12.56 -17.33
C ASP A 298 -9.03 13.08 -15.92
N ALA A 299 -9.47 12.37 -14.86
CA ALA A 299 -9.13 12.65 -13.47
C ALA A 299 -9.31 11.40 -12.60
N VAL A 300 -8.54 11.30 -11.51
CA VAL A 300 -8.65 10.22 -10.52
C VAL A 300 -9.23 10.74 -9.23
N LEU A 301 -10.31 10.10 -8.77
CA LEU A 301 -10.91 10.37 -7.46
C LEU A 301 -10.21 9.52 -6.40
N HIS A 302 -9.76 10.15 -5.32
CA HIS A 302 -9.18 9.46 -4.18
C HIS A 302 -9.69 10.07 -2.87
N PRO A 303 -10.98 9.86 -2.52
CA PRO A 303 -11.63 10.53 -1.39
C PRO A 303 -11.29 9.89 -0.03
N SER A 304 -10.24 9.07 0.04
CA SER A 304 -9.84 8.32 1.22
C SER A 304 -9.65 9.22 2.45
N THR A 305 -10.31 8.86 3.54
CA THR A 305 -10.22 9.59 4.82
C THR A 305 -8.92 9.29 5.57
N TYR A 306 -8.33 8.12 5.32
CA TYR A 306 -7.05 7.71 5.87
C TYR A 306 -6.16 7.03 4.84
N GLU A 307 -4.94 7.53 4.72
CA GLU A 307 -3.84 6.94 3.96
C GLU A 307 -2.50 7.19 4.68
N SER A 308 -1.62 6.19 4.65
CA SER A 308 -0.23 6.37 5.09
C SER A 308 0.58 7.16 4.07
N PHE A 309 0.33 6.89 2.78
CA PHE A 309 0.96 7.58 1.67
C PHE A 309 -0.01 7.85 0.51
N GLY A 310 -0.72 6.81 0.03
CA GLY A 310 -1.58 6.86 -1.15
C GLY A 310 -0.79 6.55 -2.43
N LEU A 311 -0.65 5.27 -2.76
CA LEU A 311 0.00 4.84 -4.02
C LEU A 311 -0.83 5.26 -5.23
N VAL A 312 -2.15 5.11 -5.16
CA VAL A 312 -3.07 5.47 -6.26
C VAL A 312 -2.89 6.91 -6.75
N PRO A 313 -2.86 7.94 -5.89
CA PRO A 313 -2.52 9.30 -6.34
C PRO A 313 -1.15 9.41 -6.98
N LEU A 314 -0.14 8.71 -6.46
CA LEU A 314 1.20 8.73 -7.04
C LEU A 314 1.22 8.08 -8.43
N GLU A 315 0.58 6.94 -8.59
CA GLU A 315 0.45 6.19 -9.84
C GLU A 315 -0.30 7.00 -10.91
N ALA A 316 -1.41 7.63 -10.53
CA ALA A 316 -2.18 8.50 -11.42
C ALA A 316 -1.37 9.72 -11.88
N MET A 317 -0.68 10.40 -10.96
CA MET A 317 0.17 11.54 -11.29
C MET A 317 1.32 11.15 -12.22
N ALA A 318 1.91 9.97 -12.02
CA ALA A 318 2.95 9.45 -12.92
C ALA A 318 2.42 9.24 -14.34
N ALA A 319 1.18 8.78 -14.48
CA ALA A 319 0.51 8.65 -15.76
C ALA A 319 0.08 10.01 -16.38
N GLY A 320 0.28 11.12 -15.66
CA GLY A 320 -0.12 12.46 -16.11
C GLY A 320 -1.60 12.76 -15.90
N THR A 321 -2.28 11.97 -15.07
CA THR A 321 -3.69 12.16 -14.77
C THR A 321 -3.84 12.90 -13.44
N PRO A 322 -4.51 14.07 -13.42
CA PRO A 322 -4.70 14.85 -12.20
C PRO A 322 -5.55 14.10 -11.19
N VAL A 323 -5.23 14.28 -9.91
CA VAL A 323 -5.91 13.63 -8.80
C VAL A 323 -6.77 14.60 -8.00
N ILE A 324 -7.90 14.10 -7.46
CA ILE A 324 -8.74 14.82 -6.51
C ILE A 324 -8.63 14.12 -5.16
N VAL A 325 -8.11 14.82 -4.15
CA VAL A 325 -7.78 14.26 -2.84
C VAL A 325 -8.24 15.17 -1.69
N PRO A 326 -8.55 14.63 -0.49
CA PRO A 326 -8.87 15.47 0.67
C PRO A 326 -7.63 16.18 1.22
N LEU A 327 -7.79 17.41 1.70
CA LEU A 327 -6.71 18.26 2.25
C LEU A 327 -5.96 17.63 3.44
N GLY A 328 -6.63 16.79 4.24
CA GLY A 328 -6.07 16.22 5.46
C GLY A 328 -4.97 15.16 5.24
N GLY A 329 -4.89 14.57 4.05
CA GLY A 329 -3.96 13.51 3.69
C GLY A 329 -2.56 14.01 3.32
N TYR A 330 -1.65 13.05 3.07
CA TYR A 330 -0.31 13.36 2.57
C TYR A 330 -0.36 14.14 1.26
N TRP A 331 -1.11 13.63 0.27
CA TRP A 331 -1.21 14.24 -1.05
C TRP A 331 -1.97 15.56 -1.02
N GLY A 332 -3.01 15.69 -0.19
CA GLY A 332 -3.74 16.95 -0.06
C GLY A 332 -2.85 18.13 0.35
N LYS A 333 -1.86 17.87 1.23
CA LYS A 333 -0.86 18.89 1.58
C LYS A 333 0.19 19.06 0.49
N ARG A 334 0.64 17.97 -0.11
CA ARG A 334 1.76 17.99 -1.04
C ARG A 334 1.40 18.64 -2.38
N ILE A 335 0.24 18.35 -2.96
CA ILE A 335 -0.18 18.91 -4.26
C ILE A 335 -0.34 20.44 -4.23
N ARG A 336 -0.56 21.03 -3.06
CA ARG A 336 -0.54 22.51 -2.92
C ARG A 336 0.82 23.13 -3.25
N SER A 337 1.90 22.37 -3.11
CA SER A 337 3.26 22.85 -3.37
C SER A 337 3.84 22.31 -4.67
N VAL A 338 3.42 21.14 -5.14
CA VAL A 338 4.00 20.49 -6.33
C VAL A 338 3.05 20.40 -7.51
N GLY A 339 1.76 20.72 -7.33
CA GLY A 339 0.71 20.48 -8.30
C GLY A 339 0.34 19.02 -8.44
N GLY A 340 -0.24 18.66 -9.58
CA GLY A 340 -0.61 17.28 -9.89
C GLY A 340 -2.07 16.93 -9.54
N GLY A 341 -2.85 17.87 -9.00
CA GLY A 341 -4.25 17.61 -8.66
C GLY A 341 -4.93 18.75 -7.92
N VAL A 342 -6.15 18.49 -7.46
CA VAL A 342 -6.97 19.41 -6.67
C VAL A 342 -7.18 18.83 -5.28
N ALA A 343 -6.91 19.61 -4.24
CA ALA A 343 -7.20 19.25 -2.86
C ALA A 343 -8.47 19.93 -2.40
N TYR A 344 -9.42 19.18 -1.88
CA TYR A 344 -10.69 19.69 -1.37
C TYR A 344 -10.79 19.58 0.17
N PRO A 345 -11.50 20.50 0.85
CA PRO A 345 -11.71 20.41 2.28
C PRO A 345 -12.69 19.26 2.59
N PRO A 346 -12.30 18.27 3.41
CA PRO A 346 -13.21 17.20 3.82
C PRO A 346 -14.35 17.77 4.69
N GLY A 347 -15.57 17.29 4.47
CA GLY A 347 -16.75 17.75 5.18
C GLY A 347 -17.38 19.06 4.65
N ALA A 348 -16.79 19.70 3.66
CA ALA A 348 -17.47 20.77 2.93
C ALA A 348 -18.55 20.17 2.01
N GLU A 349 -19.75 20.71 2.07
CA GLU A 349 -20.95 20.19 1.38
C GLU A 349 -20.71 19.94 -0.13
N TYR A 350 -19.98 20.83 -0.80
CA TYR A 350 -19.71 20.75 -2.23
C TYR A 350 -18.22 20.55 -2.59
N GLY A 351 -17.36 20.39 -1.59
CA GLY A 351 -15.92 20.44 -1.81
C GLY A 351 -15.39 19.42 -2.86
N LEU A 352 -15.91 18.19 -2.84
CA LEU A 352 -15.53 17.17 -3.82
C LEU A 352 -16.15 17.43 -5.18
N VAL A 353 -17.44 17.82 -5.24
CA VAL A 353 -18.16 18.16 -6.49
C VAL A 353 -17.48 19.34 -7.17
N ASP A 354 -17.12 20.40 -6.43
CA ASP A 354 -16.46 21.57 -6.98
C ASP A 354 -15.11 21.24 -7.61
N ALA A 355 -14.34 20.39 -6.94
CA ALA A 355 -13.05 19.89 -7.48
C ALA A 355 -13.27 19.06 -8.76
N MET A 356 -14.29 18.22 -8.79
CA MET A 356 -14.66 17.43 -9.98
C MET A 356 -15.13 18.34 -11.11
N ARG A 357 -15.98 19.34 -10.82
CA ARG A 357 -16.50 20.33 -11.77
C ARG A 357 -15.37 21.14 -12.39
N ALA A 358 -14.41 21.62 -11.57
CA ALA A 358 -13.27 22.39 -12.06
C ALA A 358 -12.45 21.59 -13.07
N LEU A 359 -12.14 20.33 -12.78
CA LEU A 359 -11.42 19.48 -13.73
C LEU A 359 -12.27 19.08 -14.93
N CYS A 360 -13.59 18.93 -14.81
CA CYS A 360 -14.46 18.58 -15.91
C CYS A 360 -14.51 19.73 -16.95
N ARG A 361 -14.59 20.98 -16.49
CA ARG A 361 -14.82 22.13 -17.37
C ARG A 361 -13.54 22.76 -17.91
N ASP A 362 -12.42 22.68 -17.19
CA ASP A 362 -11.16 23.35 -17.55
C ASP A 362 -10.09 22.35 -18.07
N LYS A 363 -10.00 22.24 -19.40
CA LYS A 363 -8.99 21.39 -20.07
C LYS A 363 -7.57 21.91 -19.85
N ALA A 364 -7.38 23.23 -19.80
CA ALA A 364 -6.05 23.83 -19.61
C ALA A 364 -5.54 23.51 -18.19
N LEU A 365 -6.41 23.60 -17.20
CA LEU A 365 -6.13 23.19 -15.81
C LEU A 365 -5.72 21.71 -15.75
N ARG A 366 -6.47 20.79 -16.38
CA ARG A 366 -6.13 19.37 -16.42
C ARG A 366 -4.75 19.12 -17.00
N ASN A 367 -4.47 19.73 -18.18
CA ASN A 367 -3.19 19.53 -18.85
C ASN A 367 -2.02 20.05 -17.97
N ARG A 368 -2.16 21.22 -17.39
CA ARG A 368 -1.16 21.79 -16.47
C ARG A 368 -0.92 20.89 -15.27
N LEU A 369 -2.00 20.47 -14.58
CA LEU A 369 -1.90 19.59 -13.41
C LEU A 369 -1.34 18.20 -13.78
N GLY A 370 -1.66 17.67 -14.96
CA GLY A 370 -1.08 16.42 -15.45
C GLY A 370 0.44 16.50 -15.59
N GLU A 371 0.96 17.55 -16.19
CA GLU A 371 2.41 17.75 -16.35
C GLU A 371 3.12 18.04 -15.00
N GLU A 372 2.48 18.79 -14.10
CA GLU A 372 2.96 19.00 -12.73
C GLU A 372 3.03 17.66 -11.98
N GLY A 373 2.00 16.81 -12.14
CA GLY A 373 1.92 15.49 -11.54
C GLY A 373 3.07 14.56 -11.98
N LYS A 374 3.35 14.50 -13.29
CA LYS A 374 4.49 13.72 -13.83
C LYS A 374 5.81 14.17 -13.21
N ARG A 375 6.05 15.48 -13.17
CA ARG A 375 7.28 16.02 -12.55
C ARG A 375 7.39 15.65 -11.08
N ALA A 376 6.30 15.74 -10.34
CA ALA A 376 6.26 15.36 -8.92
C ALA A 376 6.49 13.86 -8.69
N ALA A 377 5.91 13.02 -9.54
CA ALA A 377 6.02 11.55 -9.45
C ALA A 377 7.41 11.03 -9.83
N ALA A 378 8.14 11.71 -10.72
CA ALA A 378 9.50 11.34 -11.12
C ALA A 378 10.52 11.29 -9.95
N ALA A 379 10.19 11.88 -8.81
CA ALA A 379 11.00 11.76 -7.61
C ALA A 379 10.88 10.37 -6.92
N PHE A 380 9.88 9.55 -7.27
CA PHE A 380 9.52 8.30 -6.60
C PHE A 380 9.85 7.09 -7.47
N THR A 381 11.11 6.88 -7.80
CA THR A 381 11.53 5.72 -8.58
C THR A 381 11.81 4.51 -7.70
N ARG A 382 11.75 3.31 -8.29
CA ARG A 382 12.06 2.05 -7.62
C ARG A 382 13.47 2.06 -7.05
N GLU A 383 14.45 2.59 -7.79
CA GLU A 383 15.86 2.67 -7.40
C GLU A 383 16.04 3.51 -6.14
N LYS A 384 15.36 4.66 -6.03
CA LYS A 384 15.42 5.53 -4.83
C LYS A 384 14.80 4.85 -3.60
N CYS A 385 13.68 4.15 -3.79
CA CYS A 385 13.07 3.35 -2.74
C CYS A 385 14.04 2.26 -2.27
N THR A 386 14.55 1.46 -3.20
CA THR A 386 15.49 0.36 -2.95
C THR A 386 16.75 0.84 -2.26
N ALA A 387 17.38 1.91 -2.76
CA ALA A 387 18.57 2.48 -2.14
C ALA A 387 18.30 2.96 -0.70
N SER A 388 17.12 3.48 -0.41
CA SER A 388 16.72 3.89 0.94
C SER A 388 16.60 2.68 1.86
N TRP A 389 15.99 1.60 1.39
CA TRP A 389 15.86 0.35 2.13
C TRP A 389 17.21 -0.36 2.31
N ALA A 390 18.06 -0.41 1.29
CA ALA A 390 19.40 -1.00 1.37
C ALA A 390 20.24 -0.32 2.45
N ARG A 391 20.25 1.02 2.48
CA ARG A 391 20.93 1.79 3.55
C ARG A 391 20.36 1.50 4.94
N LEU A 392 19.03 1.39 5.04
CA LEU A 392 18.35 1.08 6.30
C LEU A 392 18.71 -0.32 6.80
N LEU A 393 18.61 -1.32 5.96
CA LEU A 393 18.94 -2.71 6.28
C LEU A 393 20.42 -2.84 6.68
N SER A 394 21.34 -2.16 5.97
CA SER A 394 22.77 -2.14 6.33
C SER A 394 23.03 -1.54 7.72
N ARG A 395 22.24 -0.54 8.13
CA ARG A 395 22.31 0.02 9.48
C ARG A 395 21.77 -0.95 10.54
N CYS A 396 20.71 -1.70 10.23
CA CYS A 396 20.17 -2.72 11.13
C CYS A 396 21.09 -3.93 11.25
N ALA A 397 21.85 -4.27 10.21
CA ALA A 397 22.80 -5.38 10.20
C ALA A 397 24.05 -5.14 11.07
N ARG A 398 24.45 -3.88 11.24
CA ARG A 398 25.62 -3.56 12.09
C ARG A 398 25.29 -3.77 13.57
N PRO A 399 26.20 -4.37 14.38
CA PRO A 399 26.03 -4.38 15.82
C PRO A 399 25.90 -2.94 16.31
N GLY A 400 24.75 -2.62 16.91
CA GLY A 400 24.52 -1.28 17.44
C GLY A 400 25.53 -1.00 18.54
N ASN A 401 26.23 0.14 18.45
CA ASN A 401 26.77 0.78 19.65
C ASN A 401 25.54 1.25 20.44
N PRO A 402 25.33 0.79 21.67
CA PRO A 402 24.24 1.27 22.50
C PRO A 402 24.49 2.75 22.80
N ARG A 403 23.68 3.62 22.21
CA ARG A 403 23.53 5.00 22.68
C ARG A 403 22.11 5.20 23.14
#